data_0f72db655c9ea41491f211e5264b1b97
#
_entry.id   0f72db655c9ea41491f211e5264b1b97
#
_cell.length_a   1.000
_cell.length_b   1.000
_cell.length_c   1.000
_cell.angle_alpha   90.00
_cell.angle_beta   90.00
_cell.angle_gamma   90.00
#
_symmetry.space_group_name_H-M   'P 1'
#
loop_
_entity.id
_entity.type
_entity.pdbx_description
1 polymer ?
#
loop_
_entity_poly.entity_id
_entity_poly.type
_entity_poly.pdbx_seq_one_letter_code
_entity_poly.pdbx_strand_id
1 'polypeptide(L)'
;MPRFGTTMMVITGLAPDLDYASYFGGAGAFMRFHRTLLHSLTGSAVMACAVASAFCVLDRRMPPKRQQVKTVAPLAFSAAFSVCAIGAAGHMLLDVASGVGVQLLWPFQAHWSGWNLITDLDVWTLLLLIVGLLLPLLFTLVNEEVGERKKGPGGSRAAIVTLVLLAAYFGARANLHSRAIDLILSREYHGRIALSAAAFPESSAPFSWRGIAETDNTMEEVDVPLGPGDQFDADRSVTLFKPEDSPALAAGEKSEAAQRFLLYAKVPFARVQPLEAGYRVEVRDLRFADDDELANVFVRVDFNSSMRITHQRFYFASSPND
;
A
#
# COMPACT_ATOMS: atom_id res chain seq x y z
N MET A 1 -24.96 1.89 17.07
CA MET A 1 -23.54 1.74 17.37
C MET A 1 -23.34 1.79 18.88
N PRO A 2 -22.39 1.04 19.45
CA PRO A 2 -22.05 1.16 20.86
C PRO A 2 -21.56 2.59 21.18
N ARG A 3 -21.61 2.97 22.46
CA ARG A 3 -21.02 4.23 22.94
C ARG A 3 -19.54 4.28 22.50
N PHE A 4 -19.08 5.41 22.01
CA PHE A 4 -17.74 5.61 21.44
C PHE A 4 -17.44 4.81 20.14
N GLY A 5 -18.44 4.16 19.50
CA GLY A 5 -18.20 3.29 18.35
C GLY A 5 -17.45 3.97 17.22
N THR A 6 -17.87 5.18 16.80
CA THR A 6 -17.18 5.95 15.75
C THR A 6 -15.73 6.29 16.15
N THR A 7 -15.52 6.74 17.39
CA THR A 7 -14.18 7.10 17.87
C THR A 7 -13.24 5.89 17.88
N MET A 8 -13.72 4.75 18.40
CA MET A 8 -12.95 3.50 18.39
C MET A 8 -12.58 3.06 16.96
N MET A 9 -13.55 3.11 16.03
CA MET A 9 -13.31 2.74 14.63
C MET A 9 -12.27 3.64 13.96
N VAL A 10 -12.37 4.96 14.16
CA VAL A 10 -11.40 5.93 13.61
C VAL A 10 -10.00 5.71 14.19
N ILE A 11 -9.90 5.55 15.51
CA ILE A 11 -8.61 5.31 16.17
C ILE A 11 -7.96 4.05 15.62
N THR A 12 -8.70 2.93 15.53
CA THR A 12 -8.12 1.67 15.03
C THR A 12 -7.90 1.66 13.53
N GLY A 13 -8.65 2.48 12.78
CA GLY A 13 -8.39 2.69 11.35
C GLY A 13 -7.14 3.53 11.05
N LEU A 14 -6.72 4.40 11.98
CA LEU A 14 -5.52 5.24 11.82
C LEU A 14 -4.30 4.72 12.58
N ALA A 15 -4.52 3.85 13.56
CA ALA A 15 -3.44 3.40 14.45
C ALA A 15 -2.32 2.58 13.75
N PRO A 16 -2.55 1.82 12.67
CA PRO A 16 -1.45 1.16 11.95
C PRO A 16 -0.39 2.15 11.49
N ASP A 17 -0.79 3.31 11.00
CA ASP A 17 0.11 4.37 10.50
C ASP A 17 1.01 5.01 11.58
N LEU A 18 0.83 4.66 12.85
CA LEU A 18 1.79 5.07 13.89
C LEU A 18 3.20 4.53 13.62
N ASP A 19 3.35 3.51 12.81
CA ASP A 19 4.64 2.98 12.40
C ASP A 19 5.44 3.91 11.48
N TYR A 20 4.80 4.96 10.90
CA TYR A 20 5.51 6.08 10.27
C TYR A 20 6.52 6.76 11.21
N ALA A 21 6.34 6.63 12.54
CA ALA A 21 7.32 7.10 13.50
C ALA A 21 8.71 6.44 13.31
N SER A 22 8.76 5.26 12.69
CA SER A 22 10.03 4.59 12.35
C SER A 22 10.88 5.38 11.33
N TYR A 23 10.27 6.31 10.57
CA TYR A 23 10.97 7.22 9.65
C TYR A 23 12.05 8.06 10.36
N PHE A 24 11.80 8.46 11.61
CA PHE A 24 12.78 9.19 12.42
C PHE A 24 14.03 8.34 12.77
N GLY A 25 13.94 7.01 12.64
CA GLY A 25 15.07 6.09 12.78
C GLY A 25 15.89 5.89 11.50
N GLY A 26 15.57 6.64 10.43
CA GLY A 26 16.20 6.55 9.11
C GLY A 26 15.60 5.47 8.21
N ALA A 27 16.05 5.44 6.94
CA ALA A 27 15.50 4.57 5.89
C ALA A 27 15.50 3.08 6.26
N GLY A 28 16.57 2.58 6.89
CA GLY A 28 16.66 1.18 7.33
C GLY A 28 15.64 0.80 8.41
N ALA A 29 15.34 1.70 9.36
CA ALA A 29 14.31 1.49 10.36
C ALA A 29 12.91 1.55 9.73
N PHE A 30 12.68 2.51 8.84
CA PHE A 30 11.42 2.62 8.12
C PHE A 30 11.13 1.34 7.33
N MET A 31 12.04 0.88 6.49
CA MET A 31 11.89 -0.37 5.71
C MET A 31 11.66 -1.61 6.59
N ARG A 32 12.15 -1.59 7.83
CA ARG A 32 12.00 -2.72 8.76
C ARG A 32 10.65 -2.75 9.47
N PHE A 33 10.09 -1.58 9.80
CA PHE A 33 8.94 -1.50 10.70
C PHE A 33 7.66 -1.02 10.01
N HIS A 34 7.78 -0.20 8.94
CA HIS A 34 6.63 0.29 8.22
C HIS A 34 5.92 -0.84 7.48
N ARG A 35 4.60 -0.89 7.61
CA ARG A 35 3.72 -1.91 7.02
C ARG A 35 4.05 -3.37 7.39
N THR A 36 4.64 -3.55 8.58
CA THR A 36 4.97 -4.88 9.13
C THR A 36 4.13 -5.20 10.37
N LEU A 37 4.63 -4.88 11.56
CA LEU A 37 4.02 -5.25 12.83
C LEU A 37 2.58 -4.74 12.97
N LEU A 38 2.35 -3.43 12.85
CA LEU A 38 1.03 -2.84 13.09
C LEU A 38 0.05 -3.14 11.94
N HIS A 39 0.56 -3.38 10.74
CA HIS A 39 -0.21 -3.75 9.55
C HIS A 39 -0.36 -5.27 9.37
N SER A 40 0.04 -6.08 10.35
CA SER A 40 -0.20 -7.53 10.35
C SER A 40 -1.55 -7.89 10.99
N LEU A 41 -2.08 -9.07 10.69
CA LEU A 41 -3.28 -9.58 11.36
C LEU A 41 -3.09 -9.67 12.87
N THR A 42 -1.91 -10.11 13.31
CA THR A 42 -1.58 -10.21 14.74
C THR A 42 -1.49 -8.84 15.40
N GLY A 43 -0.78 -7.89 14.80
CA GLY A 43 -0.66 -6.52 15.32
C GLY A 43 -2.00 -5.80 15.37
N SER A 44 -2.79 -5.92 14.30
CA SER A 44 -4.14 -5.35 14.23
C SER A 44 -5.08 -5.94 15.29
N ALA A 45 -5.02 -7.25 15.54
CA ALA A 45 -5.82 -7.89 16.58
C ALA A 45 -5.42 -7.41 17.98
N VAL A 46 -4.12 -7.31 18.27
CA VAL A 46 -3.60 -6.79 19.54
C VAL A 46 -4.02 -5.34 19.74
N MET A 47 -3.90 -4.53 18.71
CA MET A 47 -4.29 -3.11 18.74
C MET A 47 -5.80 -2.95 18.95
N ALA A 48 -6.63 -3.74 18.25
CA ALA A 48 -8.09 -3.74 18.46
C ALA A 48 -8.46 -4.14 19.90
N CYS A 49 -7.79 -5.15 20.48
CA CYS A 49 -7.95 -5.54 21.89
C CYS A 49 -7.56 -4.41 22.85
N ALA A 50 -6.43 -3.75 22.60
CA ALA A 50 -5.95 -2.68 23.47
C ALA A 50 -6.90 -1.48 23.46
N VAL A 51 -7.33 -1.02 22.27
CA VAL A 51 -8.28 0.09 22.15
C VAL A 51 -9.64 -0.27 22.75
N ALA A 52 -10.19 -1.45 22.44
CA ALA A 52 -11.46 -1.92 23.02
C ALA A 52 -11.40 -1.97 24.55
N SER A 53 -10.30 -2.49 25.13
CA SER A 53 -10.08 -2.55 26.58
C SER A 53 -10.03 -1.17 27.20
N ALA A 54 -9.29 -0.23 26.59
CA ALA A 54 -9.17 1.15 27.05
C ALA A 54 -10.54 1.84 27.09
N PHE A 55 -11.36 1.68 26.03
CA PHE A 55 -12.71 2.27 25.99
C PHE A 55 -13.70 1.60 26.94
N CYS A 56 -13.59 0.30 27.19
CA CYS A 56 -14.39 -0.37 28.21
C CYS A 56 -14.05 0.15 29.63
N VAL A 57 -12.77 0.39 29.92
CA VAL A 57 -12.34 1.00 31.18
C VAL A 57 -12.84 2.45 31.29
N LEU A 58 -12.72 3.22 30.20
CA LEU A 58 -13.19 4.60 30.14
C LEU A 58 -14.72 4.68 30.37
N ASP A 59 -15.48 3.80 29.73
CA ASP A 59 -16.95 3.75 29.89
C ASP A 59 -17.36 3.47 31.35
N ARG A 60 -16.63 2.58 32.03
CA ARG A 60 -16.87 2.31 33.47
C ARG A 60 -16.53 3.51 34.37
N ARG A 61 -15.48 4.29 34.01
CA ARG A 61 -15.05 5.47 34.80
C ARG A 61 -15.88 6.72 34.50
N MET A 62 -16.53 6.80 33.35
CA MET A 62 -17.35 7.93 32.91
C MET A 62 -18.81 7.49 32.68
N PRO A 63 -19.57 7.15 33.73
CA PRO A 63 -20.96 6.75 33.57
C PRO A 63 -21.76 7.86 32.91
N PRO A 64 -22.76 7.54 32.08
CA PRO A 64 -23.60 8.53 31.43
C PRO A 64 -24.32 9.39 32.49
N LYS A 65 -24.34 10.71 32.23
CA LYS A 65 -25.04 11.66 33.13
C LYS A 65 -26.51 11.24 33.30
N ARG A 66 -26.97 11.17 34.53
CA ARG A 66 -28.21 10.58 35.04
C ARG A 66 -29.54 11.20 34.51
N GLN A 67 -29.51 12.07 33.53
CA GLN A 67 -30.67 12.85 33.08
C GLN A 67 -31.46 12.30 31.89
N GLN A 68 -31.08 11.17 31.33
CA GLN A 68 -31.91 10.52 30.30
C GLN A 68 -32.15 9.05 30.65
N VAL A 69 -33.31 8.85 31.19
CA VAL A 69 -33.98 7.61 31.54
C VAL A 69 -33.86 6.55 30.45
N LYS A 70 -32.89 5.70 30.59
CA LYS A 70 -32.81 4.26 30.26
C LYS A 70 -31.47 3.81 30.80
N THR A 71 -31.45 2.77 31.61
CA THR A 71 -30.21 2.10 32.05
C THR A 71 -29.41 1.68 30.81
N VAL A 72 -28.49 2.54 30.41
CA VAL A 72 -27.56 2.21 29.29
C VAL A 72 -26.64 1.12 29.82
N ALA A 73 -26.76 -0.07 29.25
CA ALA A 73 -25.87 -1.17 29.60
C ALA A 73 -24.40 -0.76 29.36
N PRO A 74 -23.48 -1.20 30.24
CA PRO A 74 -22.05 -0.95 30.05
C PRO A 74 -21.59 -1.43 28.67
N LEU A 75 -20.56 -0.76 28.12
CA LEU A 75 -19.97 -1.15 26.86
C LEU A 75 -19.43 -2.59 26.93
N ALA A 76 -20.05 -3.49 26.18
CA ALA A 76 -19.59 -4.88 26.09
C ALA A 76 -18.29 -4.94 25.30
N PHE A 77 -17.28 -5.67 25.84
CA PHE A 77 -15.98 -5.81 25.21
C PHE A 77 -16.08 -6.40 23.79
N SER A 78 -16.93 -7.41 23.58
CA SER A 78 -17.14 -8.01 22.25
C SER A 78 -17.62 -6.99 21.21
N ALA A 79 -18.56 -6.12 21.59
CA ALA A 79 -19.05 -5.06 20.72
C ALA A 79 -17.97 -4.00 20.44
N ALA A 80 -17.19 -3.61 21.46
CA ALA A 80 -16.06 -2.70 21.29
C ALA A 80 -14.98 -3.30 20.37
N PHE A 81 -14.59 -4.54 20.64
CA PHE A 81 -13.60 -5.27 19.82
C PHE A 81 -14.03 -5.42 18.37
N SER A 82 -15.29 -5.79 18.11
CA SER A 82 -15.80 -5.91 16.73
C SER A 82 -15.71 -4.60 15.96
N VAL A 83 -16.04 -3.46 16.59
CA VAL A 83 -15.94 -2.14 15.98
C VAL A 83 -14.47 -1.78 15.68
N CYS A 84 -13.57 -2.04 16.64
CA CYS A 84 -12.14 -1.84 16.46
C CYS A 84 -11.57 -2.72 15.34
N ALA A 85 -11.96 -3.99 15.32
CA ALA A 85 -11.52 -4.95 14.30
C ALA A 85 -12.00 -4.55 12.89
N ILE A 86 -13.22 -4.03 12.75
CA ILE A 86 -13.72 -3.51 11.47
C ILE A 86 -12.91 -2.30 11.01
N GLY A 87 -12.56 -1.36 11.92
CA GLY A 87 -11.72 -0.21 11.58
C GLY A 87 -10.34 -0.63 11.08
N ALA A 88 -9.66 -1.53 11.82
CA ALA A 88 -8.36 -2.07 11.43
C ALA A 88 -8.42 -2.87 10.12
N ALA A 89 -9.47 -3.71 9.94
CA ALA A 89 -9.64 -4.48 8.71
C ALA A 89 -9.87 -3.60 7.48
N GLY A 90 -10.61 -2.50 7.63
CA GLY A 90 -10.79 -1.52 6.56
C GLY A 90 -9.48 -0.89 6.09
N HIS A 91 -8.62 -0.49 7.04
CA HIS A 91 -7.28 0.02 6.75
C HIS A 91 -6.42 -1.03 6.03
N MET A 92 -6.31 -2.23 6.58
CA MET A 92 -5.54 -3.32 5.99
C MET A 92 -6.01 -3.71 4.59
N LEU A 93 -7.33 -3.66 4.34
CA LEU A 93 -7.88 -3.98 3.02
C LEU A 93 -7.40 -2.97 1.96
N LEU A 94 -7.34 -1.69 2.29
CA LEU A 94 -6.82 -0.65 1.40
C LEU A 94 -5.33 -0.86 1.13
N ASP A 95 -4.55 -1.19 2.16
CA ASP A 95 -3.12 -1.45 2.01
C ASP A 95 -2.83 -2.70 1.16
N VAL A 96 -3.59 -3.77 1.35
CA VAL A 96 -3.46 -4.97 0.52
C VAL A 96 -3.90 -4.70 -0.93
N ALA A 97 -4.91 -3.83 -1.13
CA ALA A 97 -5.32 -3.42 -2.47
C ALA A 97 -4.24 -2.58 -3.17
N SER A 98 -3.37 -1.91 -2.41
CA SER A 98 -2.33 -1.03 -2.95
C SER A 98 -1.15 -1.79 -3.57
N GLY A 99 -0.35 -1.03 -4.33
CA GLY A 99 0.88 -1.52 -4.96
C GLY A 99 1.99 -1.83 -3.96
N VAL A 100 2.06 -1.14 -2.83
CA VAL A 100 3.11 -1.38 -1.82
C VAL A 100 2.85 -2.67 -1.05
N GLY A 101 1.62 -2.90 -0.62
CA GLY A 101 1.26 -4.08 0.16
C GLY A 101 1.70 -4.04 1.62
N VAL A 102 1.50 -5.14 2.33
CA VAL A 102 1.79 -5.30 3.76
C VAL A 102 2.31 -6.69 4.08
N GLN A 103 3.02 -6.87 5.19
CA GLN A 103 3.37 -8.19 5.74
C GLN A 103 2.22 -8.76 6.59
N LEU A 104 1.17 -9.23 5.92
CA LEU A 104 -0.09 -9.61 6.54
C LEU A 104 0.06 -10.68 7.63
N LEU A 105 0.96 -11.66 7.42
CA LEU A 105 1.17 -12.81 8.32
C LEU A 105 2.37 -12.65 9.26
N TRP A 106 2.93 -11.45 9.39
CA TRP A 106 4.00 -11.20 10.35
C TRP A 106 3.53 -11.51 11.79
N PRO A 107 4.31 -12.12 12.69
CA PRO A 107 5.72 -12.50 12.56
C PRO A 107 5.98 -13.89 11.96
N PHE A 108 4.96 -14.62 11.55
CA PHE A 108 5.07 -16.01 11.10
C PHE A 108 5.65 -16.14 9.69
N GLN A 109 5.36 -15.17 8.83
CA GLN A 109 5.88 -15.08 7.46
C GLN A 109 6.23 -13.64 7.12
N ALA A 110 7.39 -13.43 6.52
CA ALA A 110 7.86 -12.12 6.05
C ALA A 110 7.48 -11.84 4.59
N HIS A 111 6.38 -12.44 4.10
CA HIS A 111 5.89 -12.23 2.73
C HIS A 111 5.07 -10.95 2.62
N TRP A 112 5.36 -10.14 1.60
CA TRP A 112 4.62 -8.94 1.28
C TRP A 112 3.39 -9.30 0.42
N SER A 113 2.22 -8.96 0.90
CA SER A 113 0.94 -9.17 0.23
C SER A 113 0.41 -7.84 -0.31
N GLY A 114 0.18 -7.75 -1.60
CA GLY A 114 -0.39 -6.58 -2.25
C GLY A 114 -0.93 -6.95 -3.63
N TRP A 115 -2.14 -6.44 -3.93
CA TRP A 115 -2.87 -6.81 -5.16
C TRP A 115 -2.57 -5.91 -6.35
N ASN A 116 -1.86 -4.80 -6.16
CA ASN A 116 -1.55 -3.81 -7.19
C ASN A 116 -2.81 -3.27 -7.91
N LEU A 117 -3.92 -3.11 -7.21
CA LEU A 117 -5.18 -2.64 -7.81
C LEU A 117 -5.27 -1.11 -7.81
N ILE A 118 -4.76 -0.48 -6.77
CA ILE A 118 -4.79 0.96 -6.54
C ILE A 118 -3.41 1.46 -6.12
N THR A 119 -3.17 2.74 -6.27
CA THR A 119 -2.01 3.41 -5.65
C THR A 119 -2.30 3.71 -4.18
N ASP A 120 -1.27 4.08 -3.40
CA ASP A 120 -1.45 4.45 -1.99
C ASP A 120 -2.39 5.65 -1.80
N LEU A 121 -2.34 6.60 -2.72
CA LEU A 121 -3.27 7.74 -2.81
C LEU A 121 -4.09 7.64 -4.11
N ASP A 122 -4.99 6.65 -4.16
CA ASP A 122 -5.89 6.50 -5.29
C ASP A 122 -6.99 7.57 -5.25
N VAL A 123 -6.95 8.49 -6.21
CA VAL A 123 -7.86 9.66 -6.29
C VAL A 123 -9.32 9.22 -6.38
N TRP A 124 -9.61 8.13 -7.08
CA TRP A 124 -10.98 7.65 -7.29
C TRP A 124 -11.55 6.99 -6.04
N THR A 125 -10.74 6.20 -5.32
CA THR A 125 -11.10 5.66 -4.01
C THR A 125 -11.38 6.79 -3.02
N LEU A 126 -10.49 7.79 -2.97
CA LEU A 126 -10.66 8.95 -2.10
C LEU A 126 -11.92 9.75 -2.45
N LEU A 127 -12.18 9.98 -3.73
CA LEU A 127 -13.39 10.67 -4.20
C LEU A 127 -14.66 9.92 -3.79
N LEU A 128 -14.71 8.60 -3.98
CA LEU A 128 -15.86 7.77 -3.58
C LEU A 128 -16.10 7.86 -2.07
N LEU A 129 -15.06 7.82 -1.25
CA LEU A 129 -15.16 7.93 0.20
C LEU A 129 -15.63 9.32 0.63
N ILE A 130 -15.08 10.39 0.06
CA ILE A 130 -15.46 11.78 0.36
C ILE A 130 -16.92 12.01 -0.03
N VAL A 131 -17.32 11.63 -1.24
CA VAL A 131 -18.69 11.79 -1.71
C VAL A 131 -19.65 10.98 -0.84
N GLY A 132 -19.31 9.72 -0.52
CA GLY A 132 -20.12 8.86 0.35
C GLY A 132 -20.31 9.41 1.78
N LEU A 133 -19.33 10.16 2.27
CA LEU A 133 -19.39 10.81 3.59
C LEU A 133 -20.14 12.15 3.54
N LEU A 134 -19.87 12.99 2.55
CA LEU A 134 -20.39 14.37 2.49
C LEU A 134 -21.82 14.42 1.98
N LEU A 135 -22.20 13.58 1.01
CA LEU A 135 -23.53 13.63 0.41
C LEU A 135 -24.66 13.45 1.42
N PRO A 136 -24.63 12.44 2.33
CA PRO A 136 -25.63 12.30 3.38
C PRO A 136 -25.65 13.47 4.35
N LEU A 137 -24.50 14.07 4.64
CA LEU A 137 -24.37 15.23 5.51
C LEU A 137 -25.06 16.44 4.87
N LEU A 138 -24.80 16.71 3.59
CA LEU A 138 -25.44 17.79 2.83
C LEU A 138 -26.96 17.60 2.77
N PHE A 139 -27.45 16.40 2.48
CA PHE A 139 -28.90 16.14 2.48
C PHE A 139 -29.55 16.34 3.84
N THR A 140 -28.83 16.04 4.93
CA THR A 140 -29.33 16.29 6.28
C THR A 140 -29.46 17.78 6.56
N LEU A 141 -28.47 18.59 6.17
CA LEU A 141 -28.49 20.05 6.33
C LEU A 141 -29.61 20.70 5.50
N VAL A 142 -29.79 20.30 4.25
CA VAL A 142 -30.86 20.82 3.38
C VAL A 142 -32.24 20.46 3.94
N ASN A 143 -32.45 19.23 4.43
CA ASN A 143 -33.72 18.81 4.99
C ASN A 143 -34.06 19.54 6.30
N GLU A 144 -33.07 19.91 7.10
CA GLU A 144 -33.27 20.72 8.31
C GLU A 144 -33.74 22.16 7.97
N GLU A 145 -33.17 22.76 6.89
CA GLU A 145 -33.60 24.10 6.43
C GLU A 145 -35.01 24.10 5.85
N VAL A 146 -35.43 23.04 5.16
CA VAL A 146 -36.76 22.91 4.56
C VAL A 146 -37.83 22.47 5.57
N GLY A 147 -37.44 22.25 6.84
CA GLY A 147 -38.39 21.94 7.95
C GLY A 147 -38.89 20.48 7.93
N GLU A 148 -38.39 19.61 7.11
CA GLU A 148 -38.73 18.19 7.12
C GLU A 148 -37.92 17.43 8.21
N ARG A 149 -38.48 17.31 9.40
CA ARG A 149 -37.93 16.46 10.47
C ARG A 149 -38.13 14.96 10.18
N LYS A 150 -37.71 14.46 9.05
CA LYS A 150 -37.61 13.00 8.86
C LYS A 150 -36.29 12.51 9.39
N LYS A 151 -36.29 11.93 10.60
CA LYS A 151 -35.23 11.03 11.07
C LYS A 151 -35.18 9.79 10.16
N GLY A 152 -34.60 9.91 8.98
CA GLY A 152 -34.41 8.79 8.11
C GLY A 152 -33.07 8.09 8.36
N PRO A 153 -32.92 6.80 8.03
CA PRO A 153 -31.65 6.04 8.11
C PRO A 153 -30.68 6.43 6.97
N GLY A 154 -30.60 7.74 6.63
CA GLY A 154 -29.84 8.23 5.46
C GLY A 154 -28.37 7.81 5.47
N GLY A 155 -27.71 7.89 6.62
CA GLY A 155 -26.29 7.58 6.73
C GLY A 155 -25.94 6.11 6.49
N SER A 156 -26.78 5.16 6.95
CA SER A 156 -26.51 3.74 6.74
C SER A 156 -26.69 3.29 5.28
N ARG A 157 -27.71 3.84 4.58
CA ARG A 157 -27.91 3.57 3.16
C ARG A 157 -26.77 4.12 2.31
N ALA A 158 -26.35 5.35 2.58
CA ALA A 158 -25.22 5.95 1.88
C ALA A 158 -23.93 5.16 2.11
N ALA A 159 -23.67 4.74 3.34
CA ALA A 159 -22.51 3.88 3.65
C ALA A 159 -22.55 2.56 2.87
N ILE A 160 -23.70 1.88 2.79
CA ILE A 160 -23.86 0.65 2.02
C ILE A 160 -23.60 0.92 0.52
N VAL A 161 -24.19 1.97 -0.04
CA VAL A 161 -24.00 2.34 -1.44
C VAL A 161 -22.53 2.63 -1.72
N THR A 162 -21.85 3.39 -0.86
CA THR A 162 -20.42 3.70 -0.99
C THR A 162 -19.58 2.43 -0.96
N LEU A 163 -19.85 1.50 -0.03
CA LEU A 163 -19.14 0.23 0.04
C LEU A 163 -19.37 -0.66 -1.19
N VAL A 164 -20.59 -0.67 -1.73
CA VAL A 164 -20.90 -1.39 -2.96
C VAL A 164 -20.17 -0.78 -4.15
N LEU A 165 -20.13 0.55 -4.25
CA LEU A 165 -19.39 1.25 -5.31
C LEU A 165 -17.87 1.01 -5.20
N LEU A 166 -17.32 1.03 -3.99
CA LEU A 166 -15.91 0.67 -3.75
C LEU A 166 -15.61 -0.78 -4.15
N ALA A 167 -16.46 -1.72 -3.76
CA ALA A 167 -16.32 -3.12 -4.15
C ALA A 167 -16.41 -3.30 -5.68
N ALA A 168 -17.32 -2.60 -6.34
CA ALA A 168 -17.44 -2.60 -7.80
C ALA A 168 -16.19 -1.97 -8.47
N TYR A 169 -15.68 -0.87 -7.93
CA TYR A 169 -14.47 -0.22 -8.41
C TYR A 169 -13.26 -1.15 -8.27
N PHE A 170 -13.05 -1.76 -7.11
CA PHE A 170 -11.95 -2.71 -6.91
C PHE A 170 -12.08 -3.97 -7.77
N GLY A 171 -13.29 -4.47 -7.99
CA GLY A 171 -13.56 -5.56 -8.93
C GLY A 171 -13.23 -5.19 -10.37
N ALA A 172 -13.58 -3.97 -10.80
CA ALA A 172 -13.20 -3.45 -12.12
C ALA A 172 -11.67 -3.31 -12.25
N ARG A 173 -11.01 -2.76 -11.21
CA ARG A 173 -9.54 -2.64 -11.19
C ARG A 173 -8.85 -4.02 -11.24
N ALA A 174 -9.37 -5.01 -10.53
CA ALA A 174 -8.83 -6.39 -10.57
C ALA A 174 -8.96 -7.00 -11.98
N ASN A 175 -10.09 -6.79 -12.66
CA ASN A 175 -10.25 -7.23 -14.04
C ASN A 175 -9.29 -6.50 -14.99
N LEU A 176 -9.15 -5.18 -14.86
CA LEU A 176 -8.20 -4.41 -15.67
C LEU A 176 -6.75 -4.83 -15.41
N HIS A 177 -6.38 -5.08 -14.15
CA HIS A 177 -5.05 -5.58 -13.80
C HIS A 177 -4.75 -6.91 -14.50
N SER A 178 -5.67 -7.88 -14.44
CA SER A 178 -5.49 -9.16 -15.14
C SER A 178 -5.34 -8.97 -16.64
N ARG A 179 -6.16 -8.08 -17.24
CA ARG A 179 -6.05 -7.77 -18.68
C ARG A 179 -4.73 -7.09 -19.03
N ALA A 180 -4.19 -6.23 -18.15
CA ALA A 180 -2.87 -5.62 -18.34
C ALA A 180 -1.78 -6.69 -18.37
N ILE A 181 -1.77 -7.60 -17.41
CA ILE A 181 -0.82 -8.72 -17.36
C ILE A 181 -0.92 -9.60 -18.62
N ASP A 182 -2.14 -10.01 -19.00
CA ASP A 182 -2.35 -10.84 -20.19
C ASP A 182 -1.85 -10.14 -21.47
N LEU A 183 -2.10 -8.83 -21.57
CA LEU A 183 -1.67 -8.03 -22.70
C LEU A 183 -0.15 -7.92 -22.79
N ILE A 184 0.54 -7.68 -21.67
CA ILE A 184 2.00 -7.64 -21.59
C ILE A 184 2.59 -8.99 -22.01
N LEU A 185 2.08 -10.10 -21.46
CA LEU A 185 2.56 -11.46 -21.76
C LEU A 185 2.28 -11.91 -23.20
N SER A 186 1.29 -11.31 -23.87
CA SER A 186 0.92 -11.67 -25.25
C SER A 186 1.79 -11.03 -26.33
N ARG A 187 2.75 -10.18 -25.97
CA ARG A 187 3.55 -9.41 -26.90
C ARG A 187 5.04 -9.77 -26.83
N GLU A 188 5.71 -9.50 -27.94
CA GLU A 188 7.16 -9.53 -28.03
C GLU A 188 7.71 -8.12 -27.87
N TYR A 189 8.85 -8.01 -27.22
CA TYR A 189 9.57 -6.77 -26.93
C TYR A 189 10.92 -6.79 -27.64
N HIS A 190 11.06 -6.01 -28.71
CA HIS A 190 12.28 -5.99 -29.52
C HIS A 190 12.73 -7.40 -29.96
N GLY A 191 11.75 -8.26 -30.35
CA GLY A 191 11.98 -9.64 -30.77
C GLY A 191 12.23 -10.63 -29.63
N ARG A 192 11.93 -10.27 -28.37
CA ARG A 192 12.03 -11.14 -27.18
C ARG A 192 10.67 -11.42 -26.60
N ILE A 193 10.47 -12.63 -26.13
CA ILE A 193 9.22 -13.06 -25.48
C ILE A 193 9.27 -12.69 -24.00
N ALA A 194 8.19 -12.16 -23.45
CA ALA A 194 8.05 -11.93 -22.01
C ALA A 194 7.94 -13.28 -21.27
N LEU A 195 8.79 -13.50 -20.28
CA LEU A 195 8.80 -14.67 -19.39
C LEU A 195 7.88 -14.45 -18.17
N SER A 196 7.85 -13.22 -17.68
CA SER A 196 6.97 -12.80 -16.60
C SER A 196 6.51 -11.36 -16.83
N ALA A 197 5.44 -10.95 -16.14
CA ALA A 197 4.91 -9.60 -16.24
C ALA A 197 4.45 -9.09 -14.87
N ALA A 198 4.61 -7.79 -14.66
CA ALA A 198 4.00 -7.06 -13.58
C ALA A 198 3.27 -5.83 -14.14
N ALA A 199 2.17 -5.44 -13.49
CA ALA A 199 1.44 -4.23 -13.84
C ALA A 199 1.10 -3.44 -12.58
N PHE A 200 1.38 -2.13 -12.59
CA PHE A 200 1.16 -1.23 -11.48
C PHE A 200 0.21 -0.12 -11.90
N PRO A 201 -0.75 0.24 -11.02
CA PRO A 201 -1.75 1.24 -11.36
C PRO A 201 -1.14 2.65 -11.43
N GLU A 202 -1.66 3.49 -12.33
CA GLU A 202 -1.39 4.92 -12.36
C GLU A 202 -2.33 5.68 -11.42
N SER A 203 -1.82 6.71 -10.71
CA SER A 203 -2.55 7.40 -9.64
C SER A 203 -3.78 8.16 -10.12
N SER A 204 -3.70 8.82 -11.28
CA SER A 204 -4.75 9.70 -11.81
C SER A 204 -5.56 9.07 -12.95
N ALA A 205 -5.03 8.01 -13.57
CA ALA A 205 -5.60 7.40 -14.77
C ALA A 205 -6.13 5.98 -14.47
N PRO A 206 -7.45 5.83 -14.22
CA PRO A 206 -8.02 4.56 -13.77
C PRO A 206 -7.93 3.42 -14.79
N PHE A 207 -7.66 3.73 -16.05
CA PHE A 207 -7.52 2.77 -17.14
C PHE A 207 -6.07 2.61 -17.62
N SER A 208 -5.11 3.31 -17.00
CA SER A 208 -3.69 3.19 -17.35
C SER A 208 -2.91 2.42 -16.30
N TRP A 209 -1.97 1.62 -16.78
CA TRP A 209 -1.10 0.78 -15.97
C TRP A 209 0.32 0.94 -16.47
N ARG A 210 1.27 0.97 -15.57
CA ARG A 210 2.67 0.80 -15.92
C ARG A 210 3.01 -0.68 -15.88
N GLY A 211 3.39 -1.21 -17.03
CA GLY A 211 3.76 -2.59 -17.22
C GLY A 211 5.27 -2.80 -17.15
N ILE A 212 5.67 -3.95 -16.63
CA ILE A 212 7.04 -4.44 -16.70
C ILE A 212 7.01 -5.84 -17.24
N ALA A 213 7.63 -6.05 -18.41
CA ALA A 213 7.84 -7.37 -18.96
C ALA A 213 9.27 -7.81 -18.69
N GLU A 214 9.45 -8.98 -18.12
CA GLU A 214 10.75 -9.60 -17.93
C GLU A 214 11.03 -10.55 -19.08
N THR A 215 12.17 -10.37 -19.72
CA THR A 215 12.71 -11.31 -20.72
C THR A 215 13.94 -12.01 -20.15
N ASP A 216 14.64 -12.83 -20.96
CA ASP A 216 15.87 -13.53 -20.54
C ASP A 216 16.94 -12.57 -20.03
N ASN A 217 17.17 -11.45 -20.74
CA ASN A 217 18.27 -10.54 -20.46
C ASN A 217 17.87 -9.08 -20.32
N THR A 218 16.55 -8.76 -20.39
CA THR A 218 16.05 -7.39 -20.22
C THR A 218 14.83 -7.33 -19.30
N MET A 219 14.60 -6.13 -18.77
CA MET A 219 13.32 -5.69 -18.25
C MET A 219 12.80 -4.60 -19.17
N GLU A 220 11.56 -4.71 -19.60
CA GLU A 220 10.92 -3.77 -20.52
C GLU A 220 9.85 -3.01 -19.77
N GLU A 221 10.04 -1.71 -19.59
CA GLU A 221 9.03 -0.83 -19.01
C GLU A 221 8.12 -0.29 -20.12
N VAL A 222 6.81 -0.41 -19.95
CA VAL A 222 5.84 -0.06 -21.00
C VAL A 222 4.55 0.47 -20.39
N ASP A 223 3.96 1.49 -21.03
CA ASP A 223 2.64 1.98 -20.68
C ASP A 223 1.57 1.04 -21.23
N VAL A 224 0.61 0.67 -20.39
CA VAL A 224 -0.50 -0.23 -20.74
C VAL A 224 -1.82 0.51 -20.61
N PRO A 225 -2.22 1.26 -21.63
CA PRO A 225 -3.51 1.93 -21.66
C PRO A 225 -4.62 0.92 -21.99
N LEU A 226 -5.68 0.89 -21.19
CA LEU A 226 -6.84 0.00 -21.33
C LEU A 226 -8.15 0.80 -21.46
N GLY A 227 -8.07 2.10 -21.75
CA GLY A 227 -9.22 2.96 -22.00
C GLY A 227 -9.91 2.66 -23.34
N PRO A 228 -11.14 3.11 -23.53
CA PRO A 228 -11.85 2.94 -24.79
C PRO A 228 -11.13 3.61 -25.95
N GLY A 229 -10.69 2.83 -26.94
CA GLY A 229 -9.97 3.32 -28.11
C GLY A 229 -8.46 3.41 -27.97
N ASP A 230 -7.92 3.14 -26.79
CA ASP A 230 -6.48 3.08 -26.55
C ASP A 230 -5.84 1.87 -27.25
N GLN A 231 -4.59 2.04 -27.65
CA GLN A 231 -3.80 0.98 -28.28
C GLN A 231 -2.52 0.76 -27.47
N PHE A 232 -2.28 -0.49 -27.13
CA PHE A 232 -1.04 -0.90 -26.51
C PHE A 232 0.03 -1.10 -27.57
N ASP A 233 1.21 -0.53 -27.34
CA ASP A 233 2.36 -0.58 -28.25
C ASP A 233 3.59 -1.06 -27.49
N ALA A 234 3.96 -2.33 -27.69
CA ALA A 234 5.13 -2.94 -27.05
C ALA A 234 6.46 -2.38 -27.56
N ASP A 235 6.50 -1.82 -28.78
CA ASP A 235 7.72 -1.26 -29.37
C ASP A 235 8.12 0.08 -28.72
N ARG A 236 7.23 0.67 -27.92
CA ARG A 236 7.52 1.87 -27.11
C ARG A 236 8.12 1.56 -25.75
N SER A 237 8.39 0.29 -25.46
CA SER A 237 9.01 -0.08 -24.19
C SER A 237 10.40 0.52 -24.02
N VAL A 238 10.72 0.87 -22.77
CA VAL A 238 12.07 1.26 -22.37
C VAL A 238 12.81 0.01 -21.91
N THR A 239 13.88 -0.33 -22.61
CA THR A 239 14.67 -1.52 -22.34
C THR A 239 15.72 -1.26 -21.27
N LEU A 240 15.68 -2.03 -20.20
CA LEU A 240 16.70 -2.09 -19.15
C LEU A 240 17.42 -3.43 -19.24
N PHE A 241 18.71 -3.41 -19.58
CA PHE A 241 19.52 -4.64 -19.67
C PHE A 241 19.85 -5.14 -18.26
N LYS A 242 19.55 -6.42 -18.01
CA LYS A 242 19.97 -7.09 -16.78
C LYS A 242 21.52 -7.11 -16.73
N PRO A 243 22.10 -6.89 -15.54
CA PRO A 243 23.56 -6.99 -15.41
C PRO A 243 24.03 -8.42 -15.69
N GLU A 244 25.19 -8.54 -16.31
CA GLU A 244 25.84 -9.83 -16.46
C GLU A 244 26.22 -10.44 -15.11
N ASP A 245 26.18 -11.77 -15.02
CA ASP A 245 26.60 -12.50 -13.86
C ASP A 245 28.06 -12.14 -13.51
N SER A 246 28.27 -11.61 -12.33
CA SER A 246 29.57 -11.20 -11.86
C SER A 246 29.75 -11.46 -10.37
N PRO A 247 31.00 -11.64 -9.90
CA PRO A 247 31.24 -11.73 -8.45
C PRO A 247 30.74 -10.53 -7.67
N ALA A 248 30.75 -9.32 -8.28
CA ALA A 248 30.25 -8.10 -7.67
C ALA A 248 28.74 -8.13 -7.50
N LEU A 249 27.98 -8.54 -8.52
CA LEU A 249 26.54 -8.71 -8.45
C LEU A 249 26.17 -9.72 -7.35
N ALA A 250 26.74 -10.91 -7.41
CA ALA A 250 26.47 -11.97 -6.43
C ALA A 250 26.81 -11.57 -4.98
N ALA A 251 27.88 -10.79 -4.77
CA ALA A 251 28.23 -10.26 -3.46
C ALA A 251 27.30 -9.14 -3.02
N GLY A 252 26.88 -8.28 -3.95
CA GLY A 252 25.92 -7.21 -3.72
C GLY A 252 24.57 -7.71 -3.26
N GLU A 253 24.01 -8.68 -3.99
CA GLU A 253 22.71 -9.30 -3.64
C GLU A 253 22.75 -10.06 -2.31
N LYS A 254 23.89 -10.64 -1.94
CA LYS A 254 24.08 -11.33 -0.64
C LYS A 254 24.34 -10.39 0.53
N SER A 255 24.53 -9.09 0.30
CA SER A 255 24.71 -8.12 1.36
C SER A 255 23.47 -8.04 2.26
N GLU A 256 23.64 -7.72 3.54
CA GLU A 256 22.54 -7.63 4.48
C GLU A 256 21.49 -6.58 4.05
N ALA A 257 21.96 -5.44 3.53
CA ALA A 257 21.07 -4.38 3.07
C ALA A 257 20.26 -4.82 1.84
N ALA A 258 20.90 -5.45 0.84
CA ALA A 258 20.20 -5.94 -0.35
C ALA A 258 19.21 -7.06 -0.02
N GLN A 259 19.59 -8.02 0.83
CA GLN A 259 18.70 -9.12 1.23
C GLN A 259 17.42 -8.58 1.91
N ARG A 260 17.54 -7.55 2.75
CA ARG A 260 16.37 -6.90 3.37
C ARG A 260 15.51 -6.19 2.33
N PHE A 261 16.13 -5.51 1.37
CA PHE A 261 15.43 -4.81 0.31
C PHE A 261 14.71 -5.79 -0.63
N LEU A 262 15.34 -6.90 -0.99
CA LEU A 262 14.78 -7.93 -1.86
C LEU A 262 13.52 -8.60 -1.25
N LEU A 263 13.37 -8.61 0.07
CA LEU A 263 12.12 -9.05 0.72
C LEU A 263 10.96 -8.08 0.45
N TYR A 264 11.25 -6.80 0.25
CA TYR A 264 10.28 -5.74 -0.01
C TYR A 264 10.00 -5.56 -1.50
N ALA A 265 11.04 -5.65 -2.34
CA ALA A 265 10.95 -5.36 -3.76
C ALA A 265 10.09 -6.40 -4.49
N LYS A 266 9.14 -5.90 -5.30
CA LYS A 266 8.28 -6.77 -6.14
C LYS A 266 8.92 -7.06 -7.50
N VAL A 267 9.61 -6.07 -8.07
CA VAL A 267 10.32 -6.20 -9.34
C VAL A 267 11.75 -5.67 -9.14
N PRO A 268 12.60 -6.47 -8.47
CA PRO A 268 13.97 -6.05 -8.20
C PRO A 268 14.79 -5.98 -9.49
N PHE A 269 15.56 -4.91 -9.62
CA PHE A 269 16.50 -4.70 -10.70
C PHE A 269 17.83 -4.24 -10.13
N ALA A 270 18.91 -4.96 -10.49
CA ALA A 270 20.25 -4.61 -10.06
C ALA A 270 21.03 -3.91 -11.18
N ARG A 271 21.89 -2.97 -10.80
CA ARG A 271 22.87 -2.32 -11.67
C ARG A 271 24.24 -2.45 -11.05
N VAL A 272 25.23 -2.86 -11.85
CA VAL A 272 26.64 -2.94 -11.45
C VAL A 272 27.42 -1.85 -12.16
N GLN A 273 28.14 -1.04 -11.41
CA GLN A 273 28.99 0.04 -11.93
C GLN A 273 30.43 -0.18 -11.47
N PRO A 274 31.42 -0.22 -12.36
CA PRO A 274 32.82 -0.21 -11.97
C PRO A 274 33.18 1.16 -11.37
N LEU A 275 33.96 1.15 -10.29
CA LEU A 275 34.58 2.31 -9.66
C LEU A 275 36.09 2.27 -9.86
N GLU A 276 36.82 3.37 -9.62
CA GLU A 276 38.26 3.41 -9.72
C GLU A 276 38.97 2.34 -8.85
N ALA A 277 38.41 2.00 -7.71
CA ALA A 277 38.96 1.05 -6.75
C ALA A 277 37.98 -0.05 -6.34
N GLY A 278 37.11 -0.50 -7.25
CA GLY A 278 36.16 -1.56 -6.92
C GLY A 278 34.86 -1.51 -7.75
N TYR A 279 33.76 -1.82 -7.11
CA TYR A 279 32.46 -1.91 -7.76
C TYR A 279 31.38 -1.31 -6.88
N ARG A 280 30.34 -0.78 -7.54
CA ARG A 280 29.07 -0.38 -6.91
C ARG A 280 27.95 -1.26 -7.44
N VAL A 281 27.16 -1.80 -6.53
CA VAL A 281 25.93 -2.53 -6.85
C VAL A 281 24.77 -1.74 -6.29
N GLU A 282 23.83 -1.37 -7.17
CA GLU A 282 22.57 -0.73 -6.78
C GLU A 282 21.43 -1.70 -7.08
N VAL A 283 20.55 -1.89 -6.10
CA VAL A 283 19.33 -2.69 -6.26
C VAL A 283 18.14 -1.78 -6.04
N ARG A 284 17.31 -1.64 -7.05
CA ARG A 284 16.08 -0.85 -7.07
C ARG A 284 14.86 -1.74 -7.29
N ASP A 285 13.68 -1.19 -7.06
CA ASP A 285 12.42 -1.83 -7.41
C ASP A 285 11.78 -1.07 -8.58
N LEU A 286 11.63 -1.73 -9.73
CA LEU A 286 11.04 -1.14 -10.93
C LEU A 286 9.52 -0.91 -10.80
N ARG A 287 8.92 -1.26 -9.67
CA ARG A 287 7.56 -0.89 -9.32
C ARG A 287 7.33 0.65 -9.34
N PHE A 288 8.37 1.43 -9.05
CA PHE A 288 8.35 2.88 -9.02
C PHE A 288 8.93 3.47 -10.30
N ALA A 289 8.27 4.46 -10.91
CA ALA A 289 8.78 5.16 -12.09
C ALA A 289 10.03 6.00 -11.75
N ASP A 290 10.90 6.23 -12.73
CA ASP A 290 12.14 7.01 -12.49
C ASP A 290 11.89 8.47 -12.08
N ASP A 291 10.72 9.03 -12.39
CA ASP A 291 10.27 10.37 -12.03
C ASP A 291 9.44 10.42 -10.73
N ASP A 292 9.14 9.26 -10.12
CA ASP A 292 8.46 9.18 -8.83
C ASP A 292 9.46 9.46 -7.69
N GLU A 293 9.05 10.24 -6.68
CA GLU A 293 9.85 10.43 -5.47
C GLU A 293 10.23 9.10 -4.80
N LEU A 294 9.41 8.06 -4.95
CA LEU A 294 9.67 6.71 -4.46
C LEU A 294 10.63 5.91 -5.34
N ALA A 295 10.93 6.35 -6.56
CA ALA A 295 11.94 5.72 -7.44
C ALA A 295 13.36 5.79 -6.83
N ASN A 296 13.58 6.72 -5.92
CA ASN A 296 14.82 6.84 -5.17
C ASN A 296 14.92 5.88 -3.97
N VAL A 297 14.01 4.90 -3.84
CA VAL A 297 14.14 3.84 -2.84
C VAL A 297 14.97 2.73 -3.43
N PHE A 298 16.23 2.70 -3.06
CA PHE A 298 17.18 1.69 -3.52
C PHE A 298 18.24 1.38 -2.46
N VAL A 299 18.94 0.28 -2.65
CA VAL A 299 20.11 -0.10 -1.86
C VAL A 299 21.35 0.08 -2.69
N ARG A 300 22.36 0.71 -2.12
CA ARG A 300 23.71 0.80 -2.68
C ARG A 300 24.69 0.03 -1.82
N VAL A 301 25.49 -0.78 -2.46
CA VAL A 301 26.59 -1.53 -1.83
C VAL A 301 27.87 -1.28 -2.62
N ASP A 302 28.84 -0.69 -1.97
CA ASP A 302 30.15 -0.39 -2.57
C ASP A 302 31.18 -1.42 -2.08
N PHE A 303 31.98 -1.90 -3.02
CA PHE A 303 33.04 -2.89 -2.80
C PHE A 303 34.39 -2.30 -3.20
N ASN A 304 35.44 -2.67 -2.48
CA ASN A 304 36.80 -2.43 -2.92
C ASN A 304 37.27 -3.49 -3.95
N SER A 305 38.49 -3.35 -4.48
CA SER A 305 39.11 -4.28 -5.43
C SER A 305 39.24 -5.73 -4.90
N SER A 306 39.21 -5.92 -3.58
CA SER A 306 39.26 -7.25 -2.95
C SER A 306 37.85 -7.78 -2.61
N MET A 307 36.79 -7.22 -3.20
CA MET A 307 35.38 -7.60 -3.00
C MET A 307 34.92 -7.54 -1.53
N ARG A 308 35.51 -6.68 -0.74
CA ARG A 308 35.04 -6.39 0.63
C ARG A 308 34.10 -5.20 0.59
N ILE A 309 32.98 -5.29 1.27
CA ILE A 309 32.03 -4.19 1.43
C ILE A 309 32.71 -3.03 2.15
N THR A 310 32.76 -1.88 1.52
CA THR A 310 33.26 -0.62 2.10
C THR A 310 32.13 0.27 2.57
N HIS A 311 30.99 0.21 1.90
CA HIS A 311 29.80 0.97 2.26
C HIS A 311 28.54 0.20 1.86
N GLN A 312 27.49 0.23 2.70
CA GLN A 312 26.17 -0.24 2.32
C GLN A 312 25.11 0.66 2.97
N ARG A 313 24.15 1.09 2.18
CA ARG A 313 23.14 2.02 2.64
C ARG A 313 21.82 1.88 1.85
N PHE A 314 20.70 2.09 2.58
CA PHE A 314 19.41 2.34 1.96
C PHE A 314 19.29 3.83 1.63
N TYR A 315 18.80 4.12 0.45
CA TYR A 315 18.45 5.47 0.02
C TYR A 315 16.93 5.58 -0.04
N PHE A 316 16.45 6.74 0.39
CA PHE A 316 15.05 7.09 0.36
C PHE A 316 14.90 8.45 -0.32
N ALA A 317 13.86 8.63 -1.11
CA ALA A 317 13.60 9.66 -2.11
C ALA A 317 13.89 11.12 -1.76
N SER A 318 14.17 11.49 -0.56
CA SER A 318 14.22 12.91 -0.19
C SER A 318 15.21 13.25 0.91
N SER A 319 16.38 12.61 0.92
CA SER A 319 17.45 13.14 1.77
C SER A 319 18.28 14.14 0.94
N PRO A 320 18.11 15.47 1.12
CA PRO A 320 18.87 16.47 0.37
C PRO A 320 20.35 16.55 0.78
N ASN A 321 20.82 15.64 1.63
CA ASN A 321 22.15 15.67 2.25
C ASN A 321 22.88 14.31 2.18
N ASP A 322 22.86 13.63 1.01
CA ASP A 322 23.69 12.45 0.79
C ASP A 322 24.58 12.57 -0.43
#